data_aefb326b0e2c2ec981db8e838f2d2438
#
_entry.id   aefb326b0e2c2ec981db8e838f2d2438
#
_cell.length_a   1.000
_cell.length_b   1.000
_cell.length_c   1.000
_cell.angle_alpha   90.00
_cell.angle_beta   90.00
_cell.angle_gamma   90.00
#
_symmetry.space_group_name_H-M   'P 1'
#
loop_
_entity.id
_entity.type
_entity.pdbx_description
1 polymer ?
#
loop_
_entity_poly.entity_id
_entity_poly.type
_entity_poly.pdbx_seq_one_letter_code
_entity_poly.pdbx_strand_id
1 'polypeptide(L)'
;LAEKYETIEKNHGRIEKRRYWLMNSVADFIDSEKWVGLKTIGIVESERKILGQKATLERSYYLTSLDHGVETFARGIRSHWGIENELHWCLDVGFREDESRIRKGNSSENMAVIRHIALNLLNQEKSCSRGK
;
A
#
# COMPACT_ATOMS: atom_id res chain seq x y z
N LEU A 1 -16.58 4.72 18.93
CA LEU A 1 -16.78 3.32 18.52
C LEU A 1 -15.75 2.93 17.46
N ALA A 2 -15.19 1.73 17.55
CA ALA A 2 -14.23 1.21 16.59
C ALA A 2 -14.83 0.04 15.81
N GLU A 3 -14.72 0.08 14.49
CA GLU A 3 -15.00 -1.07 13.63
C GLU A 3 -13.73 -1.92 13.51
N LYS A 4 -13.87 -3.24 13.47
CA LYS A 4 -12.77 -4.19 13.35
C LYS A 4 -12.99 -5.15 12.20
N TYR A 5 -11.91 -5.43 11.47
CA TYR A 5 -11.84 -6.43 10.40
C TYR A 5 -10.53 -7.21 10.50
N GLU A 6 -10.56 -8.50 10.22
CA GLU A 6 -9.39 -9.38 10.31
C GLU A 6 -9.28 -10.26 9.08
N THR A 7 -8.06 -10.43 8.58
CA THR A 7 -7.74 -11.38 7.52
C THR A 7 -6.61 -12.30 7.95
N ILE A 8 -6.67 -13.56 7.50
CA ILE A 8 -5.63 -14.57 7.74
C ILE A 8 -5.26 -15.18 6.40
N GLU A 9 -3.98 -15.08 6.05
CA GLU A 9 -3.42 -15.67 4.83
C GLU A 9 -2.35 -16.70 5.21
N LYS A 10 -2.42 -17.88 4.60
CA LYS A 10 -1.43 -18.95 4.77
C LYS A 10 -0.79 -19.22 3.42
N ASN A 11 0.52 -19.08 3.35
CA ASN A 11 1.25 -19.28 2.10
C ASN A 11 2.68 -19.79 2.37
N HIS A 12 3.06 -20.91 1.76
CA HIS A 12 4.42 -21.46 1.79
C HIS A 12 5.11 -21.46 3.17
N GLY A 13 4.44 -21.97 4.21
CA GLY A 13 4.99 -22.04 5.57
C GLY A 13 4.97 -20.71 6.33
N ARG A 14 4.30 -19.69 5.81
CA ARG A 14 4.11 -18.40 6.42
C ARG A 14 2.63 -18.16 6.71
N ILE A 15 2.33 -17.66 7.89
CA ILE A 15 0.99 -17.21 8.28
C ILE A 15 1.06 -15.70 8.48
N GLU A 16 0.22 -14.98 7.78
CA GLU A 16 0.04 -13.54 7.96
C GLU A 16 -1.37 -13.27 8.45
N LYS A 17 -1.46 -12.66 9.63
CA LYS A 17 -2.71 -12.20 10.21
C LYS A 17 -2.70 -10.68 10.21
N ARG A 18 -3.72 -10.07 9.61
CA ARG A 18 -3.89 -8.61 9.60
C ARG A 18 -5.17 -8.23 10.27
N ARG A 19 -5.07 -7.26 11.20
CA ARG A 19 -6.19 -6.68 11.91
C ARG A 19 -6.29 -5.22 11.54
N TYR A 20 -7.49 -4.79 11.23
CA TYR A 20 -7.80 -3.43 10.82
C TYR A 20 -8.83 -2.85 11.77
N TRP A 21 -8.62 -1.61 12.18
CA TRP A 21 -9.57 -0.85 12.98
C TRP A 21 -9.80 0.51 12.37
N LEU A 22 -11.05 0.99 12.43
CA LEU A 22 -11.42 2.39 12.19
C LEU A 22 -11.99 2.98 13.47
N MET A 23 -11.46 4.11 13.90
CA MET A 23 -11.84 4.82 15.10
C MET A 23 -12.51 6.16 14.73
N ASN A 24 -13.76 6.35 15.12
CA ASN A 24 -14.59 7.50 14.72
C ASN A 24 -14.42 8.72 15.66
N SER A 25 -13.84 8.57 16.84
CA SER A 25 -13.71 9.64 17.85
C SER A 25 -12.46 10.49 17.64
N VAL A 26 -12.23 10.96 16.41
CA VAL A 26 -11.02 11.69 16.05
C VAL A 26 -11.10 13.17 16.43
N ALA A 27 -12.33 13.73 16.45
CA ALA A 27 -12.56 15.15 16.72
C ALA A 27 -12.05 15.62 18.10
N ASP A 28 -11.98 14.69 19.06
CA ASP A 28 -11.52 14.99 20.42
C ASP A 28 -9.99 15.02 20.56
N PHE A 29 -9.27 14.48 19.59
CA PHE A 29 -7.81 14.28 19.67
C PHE A 29 -7.01 15.04 18.63
N ILE A 30 -7.62 15.51 17.56
CA ILE A 30 -6.93 16.17 16.44
C ILE A 30 -7.62 17.50 16.14
N ASP A 31 -6.79 18.51 15.93
CA ASP A 31 -7.23 19.84 15.49
C ASP A 31 -7.86 19.73 14.09
N SER A 32 -9.19 19.58 14.08
CA SER A 32 -9.97 19.35 12.85
C SER A 32 -9.87 20.50 11.84
N GLU A 33 -9.46 21.71 12.30
CA GLU A 33 -9.26 22.85 11.43
C GLU A 33 -8.03 22.71 10.54
N LYS A 34 -7.01 21.98 11.02
CA LYS A 34 -5.77 21.71 10.24
C LYS A 34 -5.90 20.55 9.29
N TRP A 35 -6.84 19.64 9.54
CA TRP A 35 -7.00 18.40 8.77
C TRP A 35 -8.36 18.33 8.09
N VAL A 36 -8.53 19.17 7.07
CA VAL A 36 -9.78 19.23 6.30
C VAL A 36 -10.10 17.85 5.70
N GLY A 37 -11.32 17.36 5.97
CA GLY A 37 -11.80 16.08 5.48
C GLY A 37 -11.39 14.85 6.29
N LEU A 38 -10.59 15.02 7.35
CA LEU A 38 -10.29 13.92 8.27
C LEU A 38 -11.54 13.51 9.05
N LYS A 39 -11.87 12.22 9.01
CA LYS A 39 -13.04 11.66 9.72
C LYS A 39 -12.68 10.57 10.73
N THR A 40 -11.73 9.70 10.38
CA THR A 40 -11.35 8.57 11.24
C THR A 40 -9.84 8.35 11.26
N ILE A 41 -9.39 7.64 12.28
CA ILE A 41 -8.04 7.08 12.33
C ILE A 41 -8.15 5.58 12.04
N GLY A 42 -7.37 5.12 11.07
CA GLY A 42 -7.20 3.71 10.77
C GLY A 42 -5.97 3.14 11.45
N ILE A 43 -6.09 1.93 11.99
CA ILE A 43 -4.97 1.19 12.56
C ILE A 43 -4.88 -0.14 11.83
N VAL A 44 -3.68 -0.50 11.41
CA VAL A 44 -3.38 -1.80 10.81
C VAL A 44 -2.31 -2.48 11.64
N GLU A 45 -2.60 -3.68 12.08
CA GLU A 45 -1.65 -4.54 12.78
C GLU A 45 -1.39 -5.79 11.94
N SER A 46 -0.14 -6.01 11.57
CA SER A 46 0.31 -7.18 10.82
C SER A 46 1.11 -8.10 11.71
N GLU A 47 0.66 -9.30 11.86
CA GLU A 47 1.37 -10.38 12.54
C GLU A 47 1.84 -11.39 11.50
N ARG A 48 3.14 -11.59 11.41
CA ARG A 48 3.77 -12.53 10.49
C ARG A 48 4.48 -13.62 11.28
N LYS A 49 4.09 -14.85 11.06
CA LYS A 49 4.75 -16.03 11.63
C LYS A 49 5.30 -16.92 10.52
N ILE A 50 6.61 -17.12 10.53
CA ILE A 50 7.32 -18.05 9.65
C ILE A 50 7.63 -19.31 10.46
N LEU A 51 7.49 -20.49 9.87
CA LEU A 51 7.75 -21.76 10.52
C LEU A 51 9.18 -21.79 11.08
N GLY A 52 9.32 -22.09 12.39
CA GLY A 52 10.61 -22.12 13.09
C GLY A 52 11.15 -20.76 13.54
N GLN A 53 10.42 -19.67 13.32
CA GLN A 53 10.81 -18.32 13.74
C GLN A 53 9.78 -17.71 14.71
N LYS A 54 10.21 -16.69 15.46
CA LYS A 54 9.30 -15.91 16.30
C LYS A 54 8.35 -15.11 15.41
N ALA A 55 7.10 -14.95 15.85
CA ALA A 55 6.15 -14.05 15.21
C ALA A 55 6.65 -12.59 15.30
N THR A 56 6.54 -11.86 14.19
CA THR A 56 6.79 -10.42 14.16
C THR A 56 5.46 -9.69 14.15
N LEU A 57 5.38 -8.60 14.90
CA LEU A 57 4.20 -7.74 14.98
C LEU A 57 4.58 -6.33 14.54
N GLU A 58 3.86 -5.81 13.57
CA GLU A 58 4.01 -4.45 13.06
C GLU A 58 2.68 -3.71 13.15
N ARG A 59 2.70 -2.45 13.56
CA ARG A 59 1.52 -1.62 13.67
C ARG A 59 1.72 -0.31 12.94
N SER A 60 0.75 0.05 12.09
CA SER A 60 0.74 1.28 11.30
C SER A 60 -0.54 2.07 11.55
N TYR A 61 -0.43 3.39 11.49
CA TYR A 61 -1.53 4.32 11.72
C TYR A 61 -1.78 5.15 10.47
N TYR A 62 -3.06 5.36 10.15
CA TYR A 62 -3.49 6.06 8.95
C TYR A 62 -4.56 7.10 9.29
N LEU A 63 -4.46 8.26 8.66
CA LEU A 63 -5.51 9.26 8.66
C LEU A 63 -6.39 9.06 7.44
N THR A 64 -7.70 9.04 7.63
CA THR A 64 -8.62 8.74 6.54
C THR A 64 -9.87 9.60 6.57
N SER A 65 -10.40 9.90 5.39
CA SER A 65 -11.67 10.58 5.17
C SER A 65 -12.88 9.63 5.20
N LEU A 66 -12.67 8.33 5.33
CA LEU A 66 -13.75 7.37 5.53
C LEU A 66 -14.37 7.59 6.92
N ASP A 67 -15.68 7.65 6.99
CA ASP A 67 -16.43 7.74 8.24
C ASP A 67 -16.79 6.36 8.80
N HIS A 68 -16.91 5.36 7.95
CA HIS A 68 -17.21 3.97 8.25
C HIS A 68 -16.70 3.04 7.15
N GLY A 69 -16.81 1.73 7.33
CA GLY A 69 -16.44 0.73 6.34
C GLY A 69 -15.00 0.25 6.48
N VAL A 70 -14.70 -0.42 7.59
CA VAL A 70 -13.36 -0.98 7.86
C VAL A 70 -12.89 -1.96 6.77
N GLU A 71 -13.77 -2.66 6.10
CA GLU A 71 -13.42 -3.52 4.95
C GLU A 71 -12.97 -2.70 3.73
N THR A 72 -13.61 -1.56 3.48
CA THR A 72 -13.19 -0.62 2.43
C THR A 72 -11.84 -0.02 2.75
N PHE A 73 -11.60 0.33 4.00
CA PHE A 73 -10.29 0.77 4.49
C PHE A 73 -9.23 -0.32 4.27
N ALA A 74 -9.50 -1.56 4.65
CA ALA A 74 -8.59 -2.70 4.47
C ALA A 74 -8.24 -2.91 2.99
N ARG A 75 -9.21 -2.85 2.08
CA ARG A 75 -8.97 -2.95 0.64
C ARG A 75 -8.11 -1.79 0.12
N GLY A 76 -8.37 -0.58 0.58
CA GLY A 76 -7.56 0.60 0.22
C GLY A 76 -6.10 0.44 0.63
N ILE A 77 -5.83 -0.02 1.85
CA ILE A 77 -4.47 -0.28 2.34
C ILE A 77 -3.80 -1.39 1.52
N ARG A 78 -4.50 -2.47 1.22
CA ARG A 78 -3.98 -3.57 0.40
C ARG A 78 -3.62 -3.11 -1.02
N SER A 79 -4.47 -2.30 -1.63
CA SER A 79 -4.22 -1.73 -2.96
C SER A 79 -3.02 -0.78 -2.95
N HIS A 80 -2.88 0.04 -1.92
CA HIS A 80 -1.73 0.92 -1.75
C HIS A 80 -0.42 0.14 -1.63
N TRP A 81 -0.39 -0.91 -0.83
CA TRP A 81 0.78 -1.80 -0.72
C TRP A 81 1.07 -2.55 -2.02
N GLY A 82 0.04 -2.91 -2.79
CA GLY A 82 0.20 -3.49 -4.13
C GLY A 82 0.92 -2.53 -5.08
N ILE A 83 0.54 -1.26 -5.09
CA ILE A 83 1.23 -0.22 -5.88
C ILE A 83 2.69 -0.10 -5.45
N GLU A 84 2.97 -0.02 -4.16
CA GLU A 84 4.32 0.13 -3.64
C GLU A 84 5.19 -1.10 -3.96
N ASN A 85 4.69 -2.30 -3.70
CA ASN A 85 5.47 -3.52 -3.86
C ASN A 85 5.56 -4.03 -5.30
N GLU A 86 4.56 -3.76 -6.14
CA GLU A 86 4.50 -4.26 -7.51
C GLU A 86 4.92 -3.20 -8.52
N LEU A 87 4.29 -2.02 -8.48
CA LEU A 87 4.55 -0.98 -9.45
C LEU A 87 5.92 -0.34 -9.26
N HIS A 88 6.23 0.11 -8.05
CA HIS A 88 7.52 0.75 -7.77
C HIS A 88 8.66 -0.23 -7.97
N TRP A 89 8.51 -1.48 -7.51
CA TRP A 89 9.50 -2.52 -7.76
C TRP A 89 9.74 -2.77 -9.25
N CYS A 90 8.69 -2.83 -10.07
CA CYS A 90 8.83 -2.98 -11.52
C CYS A 90 9.56 -1.78 -12.17
N LEU A 91 9.29 -0.56 -11.70
CA LEU A 91 9.96 0.64 -12.18
C LEU A 91 11.45 0.64 -11.79
N ASP A 92 11.76 0.24 -10.57
CA ASP A 92 13.13 0.24 -10.07
C ASP A 92 13.96 -0.89 -10.70
N VAL A 93 13.45 -2.10 -10.75
CA VAL A 93 14.18 -3.27 -11.28
C VAL A 93 14.17 -3.29 -12.80
N GLY A 94 13.03 -3.02 -13.42
CA GLY A 94 12.89 -3.07 -14.89
C GLY A 94 13.47 -1.85 -15.61
N PHE A 95 13.24 -0.65 -15.06
CA PHE A 95 13.65 0.62 -15.68
C PHE A 95 14.80 1.33 -14.95
N ARG A 96 15.25 0.82 -13.81
CA ARG A 96 16.31 1.41 -12.96
C ARG A 96 15.99 2.86 -12.62
N GLU A 97 14.75 3.14 -12.25
CA GLU A 97 14.25 4.50 -12.03
C GLU A 97 15.02 5.24 -10.94
N ASP A 98 15.36 4.58 -9.85
CA ASP A 98 16.13 5.14 -8.73
C ASP A 98 17.55 5.56 -9.14
N GLU A 99 18.11 4.93 -10.17
CA GLU A 99 19.44 5.27 -10.69
C GLU A 99 19.40 6.40 -11.71
N SER A 100 18.22 6.86 -12.12
CA SER A 100 18.06 7.91 -13.11
C SER A 100 18.58 9.25 -12.59
N ARG A 101 19.50 9.86 -13.35
CA ARG A 101 20.11 11.16 -13.02
C ARG A 101 19.59 12.31 -13.87
N ILE A 102 18.48 12.12 -14.56
CA ILE A 102 17.85 13.13 -15.38
C ILE A 102 17.21 14.18 -14.47
N ARG A 103 17.69 15.45 -14.53
CA ARG A 103 17.29 16.52 -13.60
C ARG A 103 16.96 17.85 -14.27
N LYS A 104 17.21 18.02 -15.58
CA LYS A 104 17.03 19.29 -16.27
C LYS A 104 15.55 19.61 -16.49
N GLY A 105 15.07 20.71 -15.92
CA GLY A 105 13.68 21.17 -16.05
C GLY A 105 12.70 20.09 -15.63
N ASN A 106 11.67 19.86 -16.42
CA ASN A 106 10.65 18.83 -16.19
C ASN A 106 11.02 17.43 -16.75
N SER A 107 12.29 17.23 -17.13
CA SER A 107 12.70 15.98 -17.78
C SER A 107 12.55 14.76 -16.86
N SER A 108 12.78 14.90 -15.56
CA SER A 108 12.60 13.79 -14.59
C SER A 108 11.14 13.35 -14.50
N GLU A 109 10.21 14.29 -14.43
CA GLU A 109 8.77 14.02 -14.38
C GLU A 109 8.29 13.42 -15.71
N ASN A 110 8.73 13.98 -16.84
CA ASN A 110 8.39 13.47 -18.16
C ASN A 110 8.89 12.03 -18.37
N MET A 111 10.11 11.73 -17.92
CA MET A 111 10.63 10.36 -17.98
C MET A 111 9.89 9.40 -17.07
N ALA A 112 9.46 9.83 -15.89
CA ALA A 112 8.61 9.02 -15.03
C ALA A 112 7.28 8.67 -15.72
N VAL A 113 6.62 9.64 -16.35
CA VAL A 113 5.38 9.40 -17.12
C VAL A 113 5.63 8.42 -18.27
N ILE A 114 6.71 8.58 -19.02
CA ILE A 114 7.07 7.69 -20.14
C ILE A 114 7.28 6.24 -19.62
N ARG A 115 7.96 6.04 -18.47
CA ARG A 115 8.16 4.71 -17.89
C ARG A 115 6.83 4.07 -17.48
N HIS A 116 5.91 4.84 -16.90
CA HIS A 116 4.57 4.35 -16.55
C HIS A 116 3.77 3.92 -17.80
N ILE A 117 3.82 4.72 -18.87
CA ILE A 117 3.19 4.38 -20.16
C ILE A 117 3.81 3.10 -20.73
N ALA A 118 5.12 3.01 -20.75
CA ALA A 118 5.83 1.82 -21.24
C ALA A 118 5.47 0.57 -20.45
N LEU A 119 5.41 0.66 -19.10
CA LEU A 119 5.02 -0.45 -18.25
C LEU A 119 3.58 -0.89 -18.52
N ASN A 120 2.64 0.05 -18.70
CA ASN A 120 1.26 -0.26 -19.03
C ASN A 120 1.15 -0.99 -20.39
N LEU A 121 1.88 -0.55 -21.40
CA LEU A 121 1.91 -1.20 -22.72
C LEU A 121 2.49 -2.61 -22.62
N LEU A 122 3.59 -2.78 -21.89
CA LEU A 122 4.20 -4.10 -21.67
C LEU A 122 3.27 -5.06 -20.92
N ASN A 123 2.48 -4.56 -19.97
CA ASN A 123 1.51 -5.37 -19.24
C ASN A 123 0.30 -5.77 -20.10
N GLN A 124 -0.03 -5.00 -21.11
CA GLN A 124 -1.11 -5.31 -22.07
C GLN A 124 -0.66 -6.29 -23.16
N GLU A 125 0.64 -6.34 -23.44
CA GLU A 125 1.22 -7.25 -24.46
C GLU A 125 1.19 -8.69 -23.94
N LYS A 126 0.40 -9.55 -24.62
CA LYS A 126 0.21 -10.95 -24.26
C LYS A 126 0.95 -11.93 -25.19
N SER A 127 1.62 -11.43 -26.21
CA SER A 127 2.28 -12.30 -27.23
C SER A 127 3.58 -12.92 -26.75
N CYS A 128 4.23 -12.31 -25.75
CA CYS A 128 5.41 -12.89 -25.12
C CYS A 128 5.00 -13.74 -23.91
N SER A 129 5.04 -15.04 -24.02
CA SER A 129 4.97 -15.91 -22.86
C SER A 129 6.22 -15.67 -22.00
N ARG A 130 6.05 -15.11 -20.81
CA ARG A 130 7.12 -15.02 -19.83
C ARG A 130 7.60 -16.43 -19.51
N GLY A 131 8.87 -16.72 -19.83
CA GLY A 131 9.51 -17.88 -19.27
C GLY A 131 9.38 -17.87 -17.75
N LYS A 132 8.94 -18.97 -17.21
CA LYS A 132 8.81 -19.21 -15.78
C LYS A 132 10.19 -19.16 -15.12
#